data_52b5a51f9c8c97669285f1910adaa506
#
_entry.id   52b5a51f9c8c97669285f1910adaa506
#
_cell.length_a   1.000
_cell.length_b   1.000
_cell.length_c   1.000
_cell.angle_alpha   90.00
_cell.angle_beta   90.00
_cell.angle_gamma   90.00
#
_symmetry.space_group_name_H-M   'P 1'
#
loop_
_entity.id
_entity.type
_entity.pdbx_description
1 polymer ?
#
loop_
_entity_poly.entity_id
_entity_poly.type
_entity_poly.pdbx_seq_one_letter_code
_entity_poly.pdbx_strand_id
1 'polypeptide(L)'
;MPPPLPRRRLEKVAVNMTPMIDVVFHLMIFFMLTFNIIAPEGDFDVRMPLGKSSAEPPDDLQLPPIQVRLAADEGGALAGISMNEEPVLDFGDLRQRVASFVDVALESGASLEDVELEIDCDYELNYINIIDAITAVSGRLEDGQLIEMVKKISFVPLER
;
A
#
# COMPACT_ATOMS: atom_id res chain seq x y z
N MET A 1 86.80 4.15 4.96
CA MET A 1 85.64 4.80 4.32
C MET A 1 84.66 3.68 4.01
N PRO A 2 83.48 3.69 4.63
CA PRO A 2 82.44 2.71 4.28
C PRO A 2 81.79 3.11 2.93
N PRO A 3 81.34 2.16 2.09
CA PRO A 3 80.70 2.43 0.80
C PRO A 3 79.32 3.05 1.01
N PRO A 4 78.90 3.94 0.10
CA PRO A 4 77.60 4.60 0.19
C PRO A 4 76.46 3.58 -0.03
N LEU A 5 75.46 3.62 0.84
CA LEU A 5 74.24 2.77 0.74
C LEU A 5 73.44 3.12 -0.53
N PRO A 6 72.94 2.11 -1.25
CA PRO A 6 72.17 2.38 -2.44
C PRO A 6 70.83 3.06 -2.08
N ARG A 7 70.58 4.25 -2.65
CA ARG A 7 69.28 4.91 -2.51
C ARG A 7 68.22 4.11 -3.26
N ARG A 8 67.32 3.49 -2.49
CA ARG A 8 66.12 2.84 -3.01
C ARG A 8 65.29 3.91 -3.70
N ARG A 9 65.19 3.86 -5.03
CA ARG A 9 64.21 4.65 -5.77
C ARG A 9 62.83 4.13 -5.41
N LEU A 10 62.03 4.97 -4.81
CA LEU A 10 60.60 4.73 -4.65
C LEU A 10 59.96 4.75 -6.07
N GLU A 11 59.72 3.63 -6.64
CA GLU A 11 58.88 3.52 -7.85
C GLU A 11 57.48 4.07 -7.51
N LYS A 12 57.10 5.14 -8.22
CA LYS A 12 55.73 5.62 -8.15
C LYS A 12 54.85 4.54 -8.74
N VAL A 13 54.10 3.84 -7.88
CA VAL A 13 53.05 2.95 -8.29
C VAL A 13 51.96 3.78 -8.99
N ALA A 14 51.92 3.70 -10.31
CA ALA A 14 50.83 4.30 -11.09
C ALA A 14 49.57 3.49 -10.82
N VAL A 15 48.66 4.03 -10.04
CA VAL A 15 47.34 3.41 -9.80
C VAL A 15 46.57 3.48 -11.12
N ASN A 16 46.38 2.33 -11.73
CA ASN A 16 45.55 2.22 -12.93
C ASN A 16 44.06 2.33 -12.54
N MET A 17 43.43 3.48 -12.91
CA MET A 17 42.02 3.76 -12.57
C MET A 17 41.01 3.01 -13.47
N THR A 18 41.47 2.46 -14.57
CA THR A 18 40.58 1.78 -15.55
C THR A 18 39.73 0.64 -14.92
N PRO A 19 40.29 -0.25 -14.07
CA PRO A 19 39.49 -1.30 -13.46
C PRO A 19 38.43 -0.78 -12.49
N MET A 20 38.68 0.36 -11.84
CA MET A 20 37.69 0.96 -10.93
C MET A 20 36.51 1.53 -11.69
N ILE A 21 36.74 2.18 -12.82
CA ILE A 21 35.69 2.71 -13.67
C ILE A 21 34.81 1.57 -14.23
N ASP A 22 35.42 0.47 -14.62
CA ASP A 22 34.72 -0.68 -15.15
C ASP A 22 33.77 -1.31 -14.12
N VAL A 23 34.24 -1.50 -12.88
CA VAL A 23 33.40 -2.02 -11.78
C VAL A 23 32.22 -1.08 -11.48
N VAL A 24 32.45 0.23 -11.42
CA VAL A 24 31.39 1.22 -11.18
C VAL A 24 30.38 1.20 -12.33
N PHE A 25 30.83 1.09 -13.57
CA PHE A 25 29.97 1.03 -14.74
C PHE A 25 29.11 -0.25 -14.74
N HIS A 26 29.68 -1.40 -14.41
CA HIS A 26 28.92 -2.65 -14.27
C HIS A 26 27.90 -2.61 -13.14
N LEU A 27 28.25 -2.01 -12.00
CA LEU A 27 27.29 -1.77 -10.90
C LEU A 27 26.14 -0.86 -11.34
N MET A 28 26.43 0.19 -12.11
CA MET A 28 25.40 1.09 -12.61
C MET A 28 24.42 0.40 -13.57
N ILE A 29 24.94 -0.41 -14.49
CA ILE A 29 24.12 -1.23 -15.40
C ILE A 29 23.29 -2.24 -14.60
N PHE A 30 23.89 -2.91 -13.62
CA PHE A 30 23.19 -3.84 -12.77
C PHE A 30 22.01 -3.18 -12.03
N PHE A 31 22.23 -2.02 -11.41
CA PHE A 31 21.17 -1.26 -10.79
C PHE A 31 20.11 -0.82 -11.79
N MET A 32 20.52 -0.37 -12.99
CA MET A 32 19.56 0.08 -14.01
C MET A 32 18.65 -1.05 -14.52
N LEU A 33 19.17 -2.29 -14.59
CA LEU A 33 18.39 -3.46 -14.97
C LEU A 33 17.56 -4.06 -13.83
N THR A 34 18.01 -3.89 -12.58
CA THR A 34 17.32 -4.45 -11.40
C THR A 34 16.37 -3.47 -10.73
N PHE A 35 16.45 -2.17 -11.05
CA PHE A 35 15.50 -1.18 -10.57
C PHE A 35 14.16 -1.39 -11.27
N ASN A 36 13.36 -2.27 -10.69
CA ASN A 36 11.94 -2.33 -11.01
C ASN A 36 11.26 -1.24 -10.18
N ILE A 37 11.14 -0.04 -10.75
CA ILE A 37 10.32 1.02 -10.17
C ILE A 37 8.89 0.56 -10.39
N ILE A 38 8.32 -0.10 -9.39
CA ILE A 38 6.88 -0.18 -9.25
C ILE A 38 6.47 1.27 -8.95
N ALA A 39 6.21 2.05 -9.99
CA ALA A 39 5.47 3.27 -9.82
C ALA A 39 4.13 2.85 -9.20
N PRO A 40 3.78 3.29 -7.99
CA PRO A 40 2.40 3.23 -7.57
C PRO A 40 1.67 4.19 -8.52
N GLU A 41 1.16 3.66 -9.62
CA GLU A 41 0.12 4.33 -10.39
C GLU A 41 -1.13 4.34 -9.50
N GLY A 42 -1.05 5.11 -8.42
CA GLY A 42 -2.23 5.61 -7.80
C GLY A 42 -2.83 6.57 -8.81
N ASP A 43 -3.83 6.09 -9.52
CA ASP A 43 -4.74 6.94 -10.23
C ASP A 43 -5.41 7.82 -9.16
N PHE A 44 -4.78 8.98 -8.90
CA PHE A 44 -5.41 10.02 -8.10
C PHE A 44 -6.48 10.65 -8.98
N ASP A 45 -7.59 9.92 -9.18
CA ASP A 45 -8.81 10.51 -9.68
C ASP A 45 -9.35 11.47 -8.61
N VAL A 46 -8.69 12.63 -8.53
CA VAL A 46 -9.17 13.76 -7.73
C VAL A 46 -10.41 14.29 -8.43
N ARG A 47 -11.54 13.65 -8.23
CA ARG A 47 -12.84 14.20 -8.55
C ARG A 47 -13.09 15.39 -7.63
N MET A 48 -12.60 16.56 -8.04
CA MET A 48 -13.12 17.80 -7.49
C MET A 48 -14.63 17.84 -7.73
N PRO A 49 -15.46 17.99 -6.70
CA PRO A 49 -16.87 18.25 -6.90
C PRO A 49 -17.03 19.69 -7.41
N LEU A 50 -16.78 19.89 -8.70
CA LEU A 50 -17.27 21.05 -9.41
C LEU A 50 -18.78 20.87 -9.56
N GLY A 51 -19.51 21.65 -8.75
CA GLY A 51 -20.96 21.63 -8.77
C GLY A 51 -21.55 21.70 -10.16
N LYS A 52 -22.63 20.95 -10.32
CA LYS A 52 -23.67 20.95 -11.35
C LYS A 52 -23.48 20.05 -12.57
N SER A 53 -24.23 18.95 -12.49
CA SER A 53 -25.21 18.57 -13.52
C SER A 53 -24.70 18.53 -14.96
N SER A 54 -24.21 17.39 -15.36
CA SER A 54 -24.57 16.86 -16.66
C SER A 54 -25.04 15.42 -16.45
N ALA A 55 -26.28 15.20 -16.87
CA ALA A 55 -26.89 13.88 -16.89
C ALA A 55 -26.16 13.06 -17.96
N GLU A 56 -25.14 12.32 -17.56
CA GLU A 56 -24.73 11.12 -18.28
C GLU A 56 -25.53 9.96 -17.66
N PRO A 57 -26.05 9.05 -18.48
CA PRO A 57 -26.79 7.92 -17.95
C PRO A 57 -25.87 7.09 -17.05
N PRO A 58 -26.35 6.56 -15.91
CA PRO A 58 -25.56 5.69 -15.05
C PRO A 58 -25.36 4.36 -15.79
N ASP A 59 -24.22 4.18 -16.41
CA ASP A 59 -23.87 2.97 -17.16
C ASP A 59 -22.98 2.01 -16.34
N ASP A 60 -22.81 2.29 -15.05
CA ASP A 60 -22.18 1.39 -14.10
C ASP A 60 -23.02 1.31 -12.82
N LEU A 61 -23.35 0.10 -12.41
CA LEU A 61 -23.88 -0.22 -11.09
C LEU A 61 -22.82 0.12 -10.04
N GLN A 62 -22.65 1.43 -9.75
CA GLN A 62 -21.74 1.85 -8.68
C GLN A 62 -22.35 1.41 -7.36
N LEU A 63 -21.78 0.37 -6.80
CA LEU A 63 -22.10 -0.04 -5.45
C LEU A 63 -21.65 1.07 -4.48
N PRO A 64 -22.45 1.39 -3.46
CA PRO A 64 -21.99 2.33 -2.43
C PRO A 64 -20.74 1.74 -1.76
N PRO A 65 -19.73 2.59 -1.43
CA PRO A 65 -18.52 2.12 -0.77
C PRO A 65 -18.86 1.51 0.60
N ILE A 66 -18.15 0.46 0.95
CA ILE A 66 -18.22 -0.15 2.29
C ILE A 66 -17.51 0.79 3.26
N GLN A 67 -18.21 1.34 4.23
CA GLN A 67 -17.60 2.21 5.23
C GLN A 67 -17.20 1.40 6.46
N VAL A 68 -15.93 1.44 6.82
CA VAL A 68 -15.39 0.85 8.04
C VAL A 68 -14.85 1.94 8.93
N ARG A 69 -15.43 2.08 10.14
CA ARG A 69 -14.95 3.05 11.13
C ARG A 69 -14.23 2.33 12.26
N LEU A 70 -13.06 2.84 12.61
CA LEU A 70 -12.22 2.38 13.70
C LEU A 70 -12.15 3.48 14.76
N ALA A 71 -12.78 3.27 15.89
CA ALA A 71 -12.76 4.22 17.00
C ALA A 71 -11.58 3.91 17.94
N ALA A 72 -10.88 4.96 18.40
CA ALA A 72 -9.82 4.86 19.39
C ALA A 72 -10.33 5.23 20.78
N ASP A 73 -9.70 4.68 21.81
CA ASP A 73 -9.82 5.18 23.19
C ASP A 73 -8.81 6.30 23.46
N GLU A 74 -8.84 6.89 24.66
CA GLU A 74 -7.92 7.96 25.08
C GLU A 74 -6.43 7.54 25.06
N GLY A 75 -6.14 6.24 24.99
CA GLY A 75 -4.79 5.68 24.94
C GLY A 75 -4.35 5.26 23.53
N GLY A 76 -5.20 5.45 22.51
CA GLY A 76 -4.93 5.04 21.14
C GLY A 76 -5.20 3.56 20.89
N ALA A 77 -5.74 2.81 21.84
CA ALA A 77 -6.15 1.44 21.60
C ALA A 77 -7.51 1.41 20.90
N LEU A 78 -7.82 0.30 20.24
CA LEU A 78 -9.08 0.13 19.54
C LEU A 78 -10.24 0.04 20.51
N ALA A 79 -11.14 1.03 20.48
CA ALA A 79 -12.34 1.09 21.29
C ALA A 79 -13.55 0.40 20.62
N GLY A 80 -13.60 0.39 19.30
CA GLY A 80 -14.68 -0.24 18.56
C GLY A 80 -14.46 -0.25 17.05
N ILE A 81 -15.15 -1.17 16.41
CA ILE A 81 -15.20 -1.31 14.94
C ILE A 81 -16.66 -1.19 14.54
N SER A 82 -16.94 -0.47 13.47
CA SER A 82 -18.26 -0.52 12.82
C SER A 82 -18.12 -0.62 11.30
N MET A 83 -19.07 -1.30 10.66
CA MET A 83 -19.20 -1.43 9.22
C MET A 83 -20.57 -0.91 8.80
N ASN A 84 -20.62 0.09 7.93
CA ASN A 84 -21.87 0.74 7.50
C ASN A 84 -22.76 1.15 8.70
N GLU A 85 -22.16 1.75 9.74
CA GLU A 85 -22.80 2.17 11.01
C GLU A 85 -23.21 1.01 11.95
N GLU A 86 -23.08 -0.26 11.51
CA GLU A 86 -23.35 -1.40 12.38
C GLU A 86 -22.10 -1.80 13.17
N PRO A 87 -22.23 -2.03 14.49
CA PRO A 87 -21.10 -2.46 15.30
C PRO A 87 -20.62 -3.87 14.92
N VAL A 88 -19.29 -4.02 14.88
CA VAL A 88 -18.59 -5.27 14.58
C VAL A 88 -17.80 -5.71 15.81
N LEU A 89 -17.79 -6.99 16.12
CA LEU A 89 -17.20 -7.50 17.37
C LEU A 89 -15.67 -7.46 17.34
N ASP A 90 -15.07 -7.91 16.25
CA ASP A 90 -13.62 -8.00 16.06
C ASP A 90 -13.26 -8.01 14.56
N PHE A 91 -11.96 -8.04 14.27
CA PHE A 91 -11.46 -8.11 12.89
C PHE A 91 -11.84 -9.42 12.16
N GLY A 92 -12.12 -10.49 12.89
CA GLY A 92 -12.63 -11.74 12.32
C GLY A 92 -14.07 -11.60 11.82
N ASP A 93 -14.94 -10.98 12.63
CA ASP A 93 -16.32 -10.65 12.26
C ASP A 93 -16.34 -9.63 11.09
N LEU A 94 -15.44 -8.61 11.14
CA LEU A 94 -15.27 -7.65 10.03
C LEU A 94 -14.96 -8.39 8.71
N ARG A 95 -13.98 -9.28 8.73
CA ARG A 95 -13.60 -10.08 7.55
C ARG A 95 -14.78 -10.88 7.01
N GLN A 96 -15.55 -11.53 7.89
CA GLN A 96 -16.69 -12.35 7.49
C GLN A 96 -17.80 -11.50 6.85
N ARG A 97 -18.09 -10.32 7.41
CA ARG A 97 -19.12 -9.42 6.87
C ARG A 97 -18.70 -8.84 5.53
N VAL A 98 -17.42 -8.41 5.39
CA VAL A 98 -16.89 -7.94 4.11
C VAL A 98 -16.94 -9.06 3.07
N ALA A 99 -16.54 -10.29 3.42
CA ALA A 99 -16.63 -11.43 2.52
C ALA A 99 -18.06 -11.68 2.05
N SER A 100 -19.03 -11.69 2.98
CA SER A 100 -20.45 -11.87 2.62
C SER A 100 -20.97 -10.76 1.72
N PHE A 101 -20.55 -9.52 1.95
CA PHE A 101 -20.95 -8.39 1.10
C PHE A 101 -20.37 -8.53 -0.31
N VAL A 102 -19.10 -8.90 -0.42
CA VAL A 102 -18.43 -9.14 -1.71
C VAL A 102 -19.09 -10.30 -2.46
N ASP A 103 -19.37 -11.42 -1.77
CA ASP A 103 -20.03 -12.58 -2.38
C ASP A 103 -21.40 -12.18 -2.96
N VAL A 104 -22.22 -11.42 -2.22
CA VAL A 104 -23.53 -10.92 -2.70
C VAL A 104 -23.35 -9.93 -3.88
N ALA A 105 -22.33 -9.07 -3.83
CA ALA A 105 -22.05 -8.14 -4.92
C ALA A 105 -21.68 -8.88 -6.21
N LEU A 106 -20.84 -9.90 -6.12
CA LEU A 106 -20.45 -10.75 -7.25
C LEU A 106 -21.63 -11.55 -7.81
N GLU A 107 -22.51 -12.07 -6.95
CA GLU A 107 -23.74 -12.75 -7.38
C GLU A 107 -24.71 -11.80 -8.11
N SER A 108 -24.69 -10.51 -7.77
CA SER A 108 -25.50 -9.49 -8.44
C SER A 108 -24.93 -9.03 -9.78
N GLY A 109 -23.75 -9.52 -10.17
CA GLY A 109 -23.07 -9.20 -11.44
C GLY A 109 -22.03 -8.07 -11.34
N ALA A 110 -21.73 -7.57 -10.14
CA ALA A 110 -20.63 -6.64 -9.93
C ALA A 110 -19.28 -7.34 -10.05
N SER A 111 -18.23 -6.59 -10.35
CA SER A 111 -16.85 -7.07 -10.34
C SER A 111 -16.15 -6.69 -9.04
N LEU A 112 -15.03 -7.34 -8.71
CA LEU A 112 -14.19 -6.93 -7.58
C LEU A 112 -13.61 -5.52 -7.73
N GLU A 113 -13.60 -4.98 -8.94
CA GLU A 113 -13.15 -3.62 -9.24
C GLU A 113 -14.19 -2.56 -8.88
N ASP A 114 -15.46 -2.96 -8.78
CA ASP A 114 -16.58 -2.10 -8.44
C ASP A 114 -16.79 -2.02 -6.92
N VAL A 115 -16.15 -2.90 -6.15
CA VAL A 115 -16.20 -2.90 -4.69
C VAL A 115 -15.13 -1.95 -4.14
N GLU A 116 -15.60 -0.89 -3.51
CA GLU A 116 -14.76 0.13 -2.88
C GLU A 116 -14.98 0.12 -1.36
N LEU A 117 -13.89 0.26 -0.60
CA LEU A 117 -13.94 0.27 0.86
C LEU A 117 -13.25 1.53 1.39
N GLU A 118 -13.95 2.26 2.23
CA GLU A 118 -13.44 3.46 2.91
C GLU A 118 -13.19 3.15 4.38
N ILE A 119 -11.96 3.45 4.83
CA ILE A 119 -11.58 3.33 6.25
C ILE A 119 -11.56 4.72 6.87
N ASP A 120 -12.42 4.93 7.86
CA ASP A 120 -12.41 6.09 8.73
C ASP A 120 -11.80 5.68 10.07
N CYS A 121 -10.73 6.35 10.50
CA CYS A 121 -10.06 6.04 11.76
C CYS A 121 -9.79 7.29 12.56
N ASP A 122 -9.92 7.17 13.89
CA ASP A 122 -9.59 8.27 14.79
C ASP A 122 -8.08 8.56 14.76
N TYR A 123 -7.71 9.84 14.87
CA TYR A 123 -6.32 10.31 14.76
C TYR A 123 -5.36 9.63 15.77
N GLU A 124 -5.87 9.34 16.95
CA GLU A 124 -5.09 8.76 18.05
C GLU A 124 -4.95 7.23 17.94
N LEU A 125 -5.59 6.58 16.94
CA LEU A 125 -5.58 5.14 16.82
C LEU A 125 -4.17 4.60 16.52
N ASN A 126 -3.75 3.60 17.28
CA ASN A 126 -2.49 2.92 17.06
C ASN A 126 -2.42 2.29 15.66
N TYR A 127 -1.32 2.55 14.96
CA TYR A 127 -1.10 2.09 13.59
C TYR A 127 -1.26 0.57 13.40
N ILE A 128 -0.97 -0.22 14.44
CA ILE A 128 -1.14 -1.68 14.39
C ILE A 128 -2.59 -2.08 14.10
N ASN A 129 -3.57 -1.39 14.70
CA ASN A 129 -4.99 -1.66 14.49
C ASN A 129 -5.44 -1.33 13.06
N ILE A 130 -4.81 -0.31 12.45
CA ILE A 130 -5.06 0.04 11.05
C ILE A 130 -4.55 -1.08 10.12
N ILE A 131 -3.36 -1.61 10.39
CA ILE A 131 -2.80 -2.73 9.61
C ILE A 131 -3.65 -3.99 9.78
N ASP A 132 -4.12 -4.27 11.00
CA ASP A 132 -4.99 -5.42 11.26
C ASP A 132 -6.33 -5.27 10.51
N ALA A 133 -6.90 -4.07 10.47
CA ALA A 133 -8.11 -3.77 9.71
C ALA A 133 -7.89 -3.99 8.19
N ILE A 134 -6.82 -3.40 7.62
CA ILE A 134 -6.47 -3.59 6.21
C ILE A 134 -6.30 -5.07 5.91
N THR A 135 -5.57 -5.80 6.74
CA THR A 135 -5.36 -7.24 6.58
C THR A 135 -6.67 -8.02 6.63
N ALA A 136 -7.59 -7.61 7.49
CA ALA A 136 -8.90 -8.26 7.61
C ALA A 136 -9.77 -8.06 6.37
N VAL A 137 -9.72 -6.90 5.73
CA VAL A 137 -10.58 -6.57 4.58
C VAL A 137 -9.96 -6.88 3.21
N SER A 138 -8.62 -6.95 3.13
CA SER A 138 -7.92 -7.19 1.84
C SER A 138 -8.10 -8.59 1.30
N GLY A 139 -8.22 -9.60 2.17
CA GLY A 139 -8.32 -10.97 1.70
C GLY A 139 -8.70 -11.98 2.76
N ARG A 140 -9.16 -13.14 2.29
CA ARG A 140 -9.44 -14.33 3.11
C ARG A 140 -8.58 -15.50 2.68
N LEU A 141 -8.20 -16.34 3.64
CA LEU A 141 -7.58 -17.62 3.34
C LEU A 141 -8.68 -18.66 3.09
N GLU A 142 -8.70 -19.23 1.90
CA GLU A 142 -9.60 -20.34 1.53
C GLU A 142 -8.75 -21.44 0.91
N ASP A 143 -8.82 -22.64 1.44
CA ASP A 143 -8.02 -23.82 1.02
C ASP A 143 -6.50 -23.57 0.93
N GLY A 144 -5.98 -22.68 1.80
CA GLY A 144 -4.56 -22.32 1.81
C GLY A 144 -4.13 -21.32 0.72
N GLN A 145 -5.08 -20.79 -0.04
CA GLN A 145 -4.88 -19.71 -1.00
C GLN A 145 -5.45 -18.40 -0.45
N LEU A 146 -4.71 -17.32 -0.64
CA LEU A 146 -5.19 -15.98 -0.32
C LEU A 146 -6.09 -15.50 -1.45
N ILE A 147 -7.38 -15.33 -1.17
CA ILE A 147 -8.34 -14.75 -2.10
C ILE A 147 -8.50 -13.27 -1.75
N GLU A 148 -8.21 -12.40 -2.71
CA GLU A 148 -8.47 -10.97 -2.59
C GLU A 148 -9.98 -10.71 -2.50
N MET A 149 -10.41 -9.89 -1.53
CA MET A 149 -11.80 -9.50 -1.35
C MET A 149 -12.07 -8.09 -1.86
N VAL A 150 -11.16 -7.15 -1.57
CA VAL A 150 -11.32 -5.74 -1.96
C VAL A 150 -10.02 -5.24 -2.57
N LYS A 151 -10.10 -4.64 -3.75
CA LYS A 151 -8.94 -4.06 -4.46
C LYS A 151 -8.76 -2.57 -4.19
N LYS A 152 -9.86 -1.85 -3.98
CA LYS A 152 -9.84 -0.41 -3.76
C LYS A 152 -10.12 -0.11 -2.29
N ILE A 153 -9.07 0.27 -1.55
CA ILE A 153 -9.16 0.71 -0.17
C ILE A 153 -8.72 2.17 -0.12
N SER A 154 -9.58 3.04 0.35
CA SER A 154 -9.34 4.46 0.56
C SER A 154 -9.46 4.82 2.04
N PHE A 155 -8.80 5.91 2.43
CA PHE A 155 -8.94 6.47 3.77
C PHE A 155 -9.74 7.76 3.70
N VAL A 156 -10.70 7.91 4.62
CA VAL A 156 -11.42 9.17 4.75
C VAL A 156 -10.46 10.23 5.31
N PRO A 157 -10.32 11.40 4.64
CA PRO A 157 -9.49 12.47 5.16
C PRO A 157 -10.02 12.94 6.52
N LEU A 158 -9.13 13.04 7.51
CA LEU A 158 -9.48 13.58 8.82
C LEU A 158 -9.85 15.06 8.67
N GLU A 159 -11.10 15.39 8.87
CA GLU A 159 -11.50 16.79 9.03
C GLU A 159 -10.97 17.31 10.40
N ARG A 160 -10.20 18.40 10.34
CA ARG A 160 -9.68 19.12 11.53
C ARG A 160 -10.71 20.04 12.10
#